data_ae19a1bedfba06c5a538cc567795b11f
#
_entry.id   ae19a1bedfba06c5a538cc567795b11f
#
_cell.length_a   1.000
_cell.length_b   1.000
_cell.length_c   1.000
_cell.angle_alpha   90.00
_cell.angle_beta   90.00
_cell.angle_gamma   90.00
#
_symmetry.space_group_name_H-M   'P 1'
#
loop_
_entity.id
_entity.type
_entity.pdbx_description
1 polymer ?
#
loop_
_entity_poly.entity_id
_entity_poly.type
_entity_poly.pdbx_seq_one_letter_code
_entity_poly.pdbx_strand_id
1 'polypeptide(L)'
;MIDVLDNLGRVITVANGKGGVGKSTTACNLAGLAAAAGWRVLLIDFDPQGNAGHILGYRWAGESDEGQHLVDVLMHSEPLTPLLRDVRPNLDVVPGGEALDSLEDLLAGHLKRGKAVDDLFARALSQVADSYDLVFIDTPPTRPLLLRLALAATRWIIVPTRPGRTSIEGLRALAHGMVAVRDSNPRLELLGALLYDVDTSAHVIRKNAIDDITSALGGVAPVFECVIRHAIAPVCESEEKGLLLYEVAERVESAEPYWVALKEGRRPERVSGSAPALADDFVLLTDEVLRTIDAREKALEVSA
;
A
#
# COMPACT_ATOMS: atom_id res chain seq x y z
N MET A 1 -3.20 -22.79 -12.51
CA MET A 1 -3.59 -21.54 -11.82
C MET A 1 -3.59 -21.70 -10.28
N ILE A 2 -4.05 -22.83 -9.73
CA ILE A 2 -4.01 -23.08 -8.28
C ILE A 2 -2.58 -23.03 -7.74
N ASP A 3 -1.61 -23.67 -8.40
CA ASP A 3 -0.20 -23.67 -7.98
C ASP A 3 0.42 -22.26 -7.91
N VAL A 4 0.00 -21.34 -8.79
CA VAL A 4 0.50 -19.95 -8.79
C VAL A 4 0.03 -19.20 -7.54
N LEU A 5 -1.23 -19.42 -7.12
CA LEU A 5 -1.82 -18.73 -5.99
C LEU A 5 -1.31 -19.28 -4.63
N ASP A 6 -0.72 -20.48 -4.60
CA ASP A 6 -0.18 -21.05 -3.36
C ASP A 6 1.00 -20.22 -2.84
N ASN A 7 1.85 -19.69 -3.72
CA ASN A 7 2.97 -18.83 -3.37
C ASN A 7 2.57 -17.37 -3.06
N LEU A 8 1.29 -17.01 -3.25
CA LEU A 8 0.81 -15.63 -3.07
C LEU A 8 0.01 -15.44 -1.76
N GLY A 9 0.14 -16.37 -0.82
CA GLY A 9 -0.63 -16.36 0.44
C GLY A 9 -0.47 -15.12 1.31
N ARG A 10 0.64 -14.40 1.17
CA ARG A 10 0.96 -13.18 1.95
C ARG A 10 1.17 -11.95 1.08
N VAL A 11 0.46 -11.89 -0.04
CA VAL A 11 0.39 -10.70 -0.89
C VAL A 11 -0.75 -9.82 -0.42
N ILE A 12 -0.43 -8.59 -0.03
CA ILE A 12 -1.32 -7.61 0.55
C ILE A 12 -1.39 -6.42 -0.41
N THR A 13 -2.58 -6.12 -0.90
CA THR A 13 -2.79 -4.95 -1.77
C THR A 13 -3.51 -3.84 -1.02
N VAL A 14 -2.97 -2.64 -1.10
CA VAL A 14 -3.62 -1.44 -0.59
C VAL A 14 -4.38 -0.79 -1.74
N ALA A 15 -5.71 -0.89 -1.73
CA ALA A 15 -6.55 -0.49 -2.84
C ALA A 15 -7.77 0.33 -2.43
N ASN A 16 -8.11 1.33 -3.24
CA ASN A 16 -9.38 2.06 -3.18
C ASN A 16 -9.58 2.75 -4.53
N GLY A 17 -10.79 2.75 -5.06
CA GLY A 17 -11.16 3.43 -6.31
C GLY A 17 -11.08 4.95 -6.26
N LYS A 18 -10.77 5.55 -5.09
CA LYS A 18 -10.65 6.99 -4.90
C LYS A 18 -9.19 7.41 -4.73
N GLY A 19 -8.82 8.54 -5.34
CA GLY A 19 -7.52 9.19 -5.14
C GLY A 19 -7.44 9.92 -3.79
N GLY A 20 -6.21 10.08 -3.26
CA GLY A 20 -5.95 10.88 -2.07
C GLY A 20 -6.46 10.29 -0.74
N VAL A 21 -6.70 8.98 -0.68
CA VAL A 21 -7.14 8.29 0.55
C VAL A 21 -5.99 7.65 1.33
N GLY A 22 -4.75 7.93 0.95
CA GLY A 22 -3.56 7.45 1.67
C GLY A 22 -3.10 6.05 1.28
N LYS A 23 -3.38 5.55 0.07
CA LYS A 23 -2.93 4.22 -0.39
C LYS A 23 -1.42 4.06 -0.32
N SER A 24 -0.68 4.89 -1.04
CA SER A 24 0.79 4.83 -1.10
C SER A 24 1.42 5.07 0.28
N THR A 25 0.91 6.05 1.03
CA THR A 25 1.36 6.30 2.40
C THR A 25 1.14 5.07 3.29
N THR A 26 -0.02 4.40 3.18
CA THR A 26 -0.32 3.19 3.93
C THR A 26 0.58 2.04 3.49
N ALA A 27 0.70 1.77 2.18
CA ALA A 27 1.52 0.67 1.67
C ALA A 27 2.99 0.82 2.08
N CYS A 28 3.57 2.01 1.89
CA CYS A 28 4.98 2.26 2.23
C CYS A 28 5.25 2.16 3.74
N ASN A 29 4.38 2.73 4.59
CA ASN A 29 4.61 2.68 6.04
C ASN A 29 4.36 1.28 6.63
N LEU A 30 3.36 0.53 6.16
CA LEU A 30 3.18 -0.88 6.56
C LEU A 30 4.39 -1.74 6.12
N ALA A 31 4.84 -1.59 4.87
CA ALA A 31 6.01 -2.32 4.36
C ALA A 31 7.28 -1.98 5.15
N GLY A 32 7.53 -0.69 5.39
CA GLY A 32 8.72 -0.25 6.13
C GLY A 32 8.71 -0.66 7.59
N LEU A 33 7.57 -0.58 8.28
CA LEU A 33 7.45 -1.02 9.68
C LEU A 33 7.57 -2.54 9.81
N ALA A 34 6.99 -3.32 8.89
CA ALA A 34 7.18 -4.76 8.84
C ALA A 34 8.66 -5.12 8.62
N ALA A 35 9.35 -4.42 7.70
CA ALA A 35 10.76 -4.62 7.45
C ALA A 35 11.62 -4.25 8.66
N ALA A 36 11.33 -3.13 9.35
CA ALA A 36 11.98 -2.73 10.59
C ALA A 36 11.78 -3.74 11.73
N ALA A 37 10.65 -4.46 11.73
CA ALA A 37 10.39 -5.58 12.64
C ALA A 37 11.11 -6.88 12.25
N GLY A 38 11.89 -6.90 11.16
CA GLY A 38 12.72 -8.02 10.72
C GLY A 38 12.09 -8.94 9.67
N TRP A 39 10.90 -8.62 9.15
CA TRP A 39 10.30 -9.35 8.03
C TRP A 39 11.02 -9.01 6.72
N ARG A 40 11.22 -10.00 5.85
CA ARG A 40 11.68 -9.74 4.47
C ARG A 40 10.49 -9.26 3.66
N VAL A 41 10.52 -8.04 3.20
CA VAL A 41 9.39 -7.36 2.57
C VAL A 41 9.71 -6.95 1.15
N LEU A 42 8.79 -7.22 0.23
CA LEU A 42 8.79 -6.65 -1.11
C LEU A 42 7.64 -5.62 -1.20
N LEU A 43 7.95 -4.41 -1.62
CA LEU A 43 6.96 -3.41 -2.01
C LEU A 43 6.95 -3.27 -3.53
N ILE A 44 5.77 -3.35 -4.13
CA ILE A 44 5.57 -3.15 -5.56
C ILE A 44 4.67 -1.93 -5.75
N ASP A 45 5.20 -0.88 -6.36
CA ASP A 45 4.42 0.30 -6.72
C ASP A 45 3.79 0.07 -8.10
N PHE A 46 2.48 -0.09 -8.13
CA PHE A 46 1.71 -0.32 -9.37
C PHE A 46 1.02 0.95 -9.85
N ASP A 47 1.35 2.12 -9.26
CA ASP A 47 0.77 3.41 -9.63
C ASP A 47 1.66 4.14 -10.64
N PRO A 48 1.11 4.58 -11.80
CA PRO A 48 1.81 5.45 -12.74
C PRO A 48 2.35 6.73 -12.13
N GLN A 49 1.81 7.19 -11.00
CA GLN A 49 2.32 8.37 -10.30
C GLN A 49 3.65 8.14 -9.58
N GLY A 50 3.99 6.86 -9.26
CA GLY A 50 5.25 6.52 -8.60
C GLY A 50 5.40 7.14 -7.20
N ASN A 51 4.29 7.25 -6.45
CA ASN A 51 4.28 7.95 -5.16
C ASN A 51 5.14 7.27 -4.09
N ALA A 52 5.29 5.96 -4.14
CA ALA A 52 6.20 5.24 -3.25
C ALA A 52 7.65 5.75 -3.37
N GLY A 53 8.05 6.17 -4.58
CA GLY A 53 9.38 6.73 -4.82
C GLY A 53 9.66 8.04 -4.11
N HIS A 54 8.64 8.87 -3.89
CA HIS A 54 8.75 10.10 -3.09
C HIS A 54 8.84 9.77 -1.60
N ILE A 55 7.98 8.89 -1.10
CA ILE A 55 7.91 8.50 0.31
C ILE A 55 9.19 7.76 0.76
N LEU A 56 9.76 6.93 -0.09
CA LEU A 56 10.97 6.16 0.21
C LEU A 56 12.27 6.85 -0.23
N GLY A 57 12.19 7.92 -1.01
CA GLY A 57 13.31 8.77 -1.39
C GLY A 57 14.07 8.33 -2.64
N TYR A 58 13.85 7.12 -3.17
CA TYR A 58 14.62 6.61 -4.32
C TYR A 58 14.37 7.40 -5.62
N ARG A 59 13.20 8.05 -5.75
CA ARG A 59 12.95 8.92 -6.91
C ARG A 59 13.82 10.18 -6.89
N TRP A 60 14.08 10.74 -5.72
CA TRP A 60 14.99 11.88 -5.55
C TRP A 60 16.44 11.50 -5.79
N ALA A 61 16.81 10.25 -5.51
CA ALA A 61 18.13 9.72 -5.81
C ALA A 61 18.34 9.40 -7.31
N GLY A 62 17.28 9.46 -8.13
CA GLY A 62 17.35 9.11 -9.55
C GLY A 62 17.50 7.62 -9.80
N GLU A 63 17.05 6.79 -8.86
CA GLU A 63 17.17 5.33 -8.90
C GLU A 63 15.90 4.66 -9.46
N SER A 64 14.83 5.43 -9.75
CA SER A 64 13.61 4.91 -10.37
C SER A 64 13.82 4.64 -11.86
N ASP A 65 13.28 3.51 -12.33
CA ASP A 65 13.13 3.20 -13.75
C ASP A 65 11.79 3.66 -14.34
N GLU A 66 11.02 4.42 -13.55
CA GLU A 66 9.69 4.93 -13.87
C GLU A 66 8.70 3.82 -14.27
N GLY A 67 8.85 2.61 -13.71
CA GLY A 67 7.98 1.47 -13.93
C GLY A 67 8.26 0.66 -15.20
N GLN A 68 9.36 0.92 -15.90
CA GLN A 68 9.70 0.23 -17.15
C GLN A 68 9.89 -1.27 -16.94
N HIS A 69 10.50 -1.69 -15.83
CA HIS A 69 10.67 -3.11 -15.51
C HIS A 69 9.33 -3.85 -15.39
N LEU A 70 8.32 -3.24 -14.75
CA LEU A 70 6.99 -3.84 -14.69
C LEU A 70 6.36 -4.00 -16.07
N VAL A 71 6.57 -3.04 -16.99
CA VAL A 71 6.12 -3.15 -18.38
C VAL A 71 6.81 -4.33 -19.07
N ASP A 72 8.12 -4.48 -18.90
CA ASP A 72 8.90 -5.55 -19.53
C ASP A 72 8.51 -6.93 -19.00
N VAL A 73 8.30 -7.05 -17.69
CA VAL A 73 7.77 -8.26 -17.03
C VAL A 73 6.42 -8.66 -17.63
N LEU A 74 5.48 -7.71 -17.73
CA LEU A 74 4.10 -8.02 -18.12
C LEU A 74 3.92 -8.19 -19.63
N MET A 75 4.71 -7.50 -20.44
CA MET A 75 4.57 -7.52 -21.90
C MET A 75 5.53 -8.46 -22.60
N HIS A 76 6.71 -8.66 -22.03
CA HIS A 76 7.78 -9.46 -22.63
C HIS A 76 8.07 -10.75 -21.86
N SER A 77 7.34 -11.01 -20.76
CA SER A 77 7.52 -12.19 -19.88
C SER A 77 8.92 -12.25 -19.28
N GLU A 78 9.50 -11.10 -18.96
CA GLU A 78 10.74 -11.05 -18.21
C GLU A 78 10.52 -11.48 -16.76
N PRO A 79 11.53 -12.02 -16.07
CA PRO A 79 11.41 -12.35 -14.66
C PRO A 79 11.17 -11.10 -13.81
N LEU A 80 10.19 -11.15 -12.91
CA LEU A 80 10.03 -10.09 -11.91
C LEU A 80 11.20 -10.17 -10.94
N THR A 81 11.94 -9.08 -10.81
CA THR A 81 13.02 -8.93 -9.85
C THR A 81 12.92 -7.58 -9.17
N PRO A 82 13.21 -7.46 -7.86
CA PRO A 82 13.27 -6.14 -7.25
C PRO A 82 14.46 -5.38 -7.83
N LEU A 83 14.18 -4.19 -8.38
CA LEU A 83 15.23 -3.33 -8.92
C LEU A 83 16.01 -2.63 -7.81
N LEU A 84 15.33 -2.28 -6.73
CA LEU A 84 15.92 -1.59 -5.59
C LEU A 84 15.95 -2.55 -4.40
N ARG A 85 17.15 -2.94 -3.99
CA ARG A 85 17.35 -3.80 -2.84
C ARG A 85 17.72 -3.00 -1.61
N ASP A 86 17.22 -3.44 -0.48
CA ASP A 86 17.51 -2.81 0.82
C ASP A 86 17.32 -1.28 0.80
N VAL A 87 16.25 -0.81 0.19
CA VAL A 87 15.85 0.62 0.26
C VAL A 87 15.72 1.07 1.72
N ARG A 88 15.30 0.14 2.56
CA ARG A 88 15.50 0.09 4.01
C ARG A 88 15.95 -1.33 4.36
N PRO A 89 16.58 -1.58 5.50
CA PRO A 89 16.93 -2.94 5.91
C PRO A 89 15.72 -3.89 5.78
N ASN A 90 15.87 -5.00 5.04
CA ASN A 90 14.85 -5.98 4.72
C ASN A 90 13.68 -5.49 3.81
N LEU A 91 13.77 -4.33 3.18
CA LEU A 91 12.77 -3.80 2.26
C LEU A 91 13.33 -3.66 0.85
N ASP A 92 12.89 -4.52 -0.04
CA ASP A 92 13.14 -4.42 -1.48
C ASP A 92 11.96 -3.75 -2.18
N VAL A 93 12.21 -3.08 -3.32
CA VAL A 93 11.19 -2.35 -4.06
C VAL A 93 11.24 -2.65 -5.56
N VAL A 94 10.06 -2.81 -6.14
CA VAL A 94 9.83 -2.70 -7.58
C VAL A 94 9.17 -1.35 -7.83
N PRO A 95 9.85 -0.39 -8.46
CA PRO A 95 9.32 0.94 -8.69
C PRO A 95 8.13 0.96 -9.66
N GLY A 96 7.20 1.87 -9.41
CA GLY A 96 6.19 2.29 -10.38
C GLY A 96 6.60 3.60 -11.06
N GLY A 97 5.72 4.11 -11.91
CA GLY A 97 5.95 5.37 -12.61
C GLY A 97 5.27 5.44 -13.97
N GLU A 98 5.60 6.48 -14.72
CA GLU A 98 4.87 6.88 -15.94
C GLU A 98 4.83 5.82 -17.07
N ALA A 99 5.78 4.88 -17.10
CA ALA A 99 5.74 3.79 -18.07
C ALA A 99 4.46 2.93 -17.95
N LEU A 100 3.89 2.84 -16.74
CA LEU A 100 2.66 2.10 -16.49
C LEU A 100 1.41 2.73 -17.15
N ASP A 101 1.44 4.00 -17.52
CA ASP A 101 0.36 4.63 -18.28
C ASP A 101 0.19 3.96 -19.66
N SER A 102 1.30 3.67 -20.34
CA SER A 102 1.29 2.99 -21.63
C SER A 102 0.90 1.51 -21.51
N LEU A 103 1.20 0.88 -20.39
CA LEU A 103 0.87 -0.51 -20.13
C LEU A 103 -0.64 -0.76 -20.15
N GLU A 104 -1.45 0.13 -19.60
CA GLU A 104 -2.91 -0.04 -19.61
C GLU A 104 -3.48 -0.08 -21.03
N ASP A 105 -2.99 0.77 -21.93
CA ASP A 105 -3.39 0.76 -23.35
C ASP A 105 -2.95 -0.52 -24.07
N LEU A 106 -1.74 -1.00 -23.81
CA LEU A 106 -1.22 -2.25 -24.36
C LEU A 106 -2.07 -3.45 -23.90
N LEU A 107 -2.39 -3.53 -22.61
CA LEU A 107 -3.25 -4.58 -22.05
C LEU A 107 -4.67 -4.54 -22.62
N ALA A 108 -5.25 -3.34 -22.78
CA ALA A 108 -6.54 -3.17 -23.45
C ALA A 108 -6.50 -3.68 -24.89
N GLY A 109 -5.40 -3.44 -25.60
CA GLY A 109 -5.15 -4.01 -26.94
C GLY A 109 -5.05 -5.54 -26.94
N HIS A 110 -4.45 -6.15 -25.91
CA HIS A 110 -4.39 -7.61 -25.75
C HIS A 110 -5.77 -8.22 -25.52
N LEU A 111 -6.56 -7.64 -24.62
CA LEU A 111 -7.94 -8.07 -24.35
C LEU A 111 -8.82 -8.01 -25.61
N LYS A 112 -8.73 -6.92 -26.40
CA LYS A 112 -9.46 -6.80 -27.68
C LYS A 112 -9.10 -7.88 -28.68
N ARG A 113 -7.89 -8.44 -28.61
CA ARG A 113 -7.42 -9.57 -29.44
C ARG A 113 -7.71 -10.95 -28.81
N GLY A 114 -8.50 -11.01 -27.73
CA GLY A 114 -8.87 -12.25 -27.06
C GLY A 114 -7.76 -12.89 -26.23
N LYS A 115 -6.67 -12.16 -25.93
CA LYS A 115 -5.61 -12.66 -25.05
C LYS A 115 -6.01 -12.48 -23.59
N ALA A 116 -5.82 -13.52 -22.78
CA ALA A 116 -5.95 -13.41 -21.33
C ALA A 116 -4.80 -12.55 -20.76
N VAL A 117 -5.12 -11.66 -19.84
CA VAL A 117 -4.13 -10.78 -19.19
C VAL A 117 -4.13 -10.93 -17.67
N ASP A 118 -5.17 -11.51 -17.09
CA ASP A 118 -5.42 -11.47 -15.64
C ASP A 118 -4.34 -12.17 -14.81
N ASP A 119 -3.74 -13.23 -15.35
CA ASP A 119 -2.76 -14.04 -14.64
C ASP A 119 -1.30 -13.61 -14.90
N LEU A 120 -1.06 -12.62 -15.75
CA LEU A 120 0.30 -12.20 -16.13
C LEU A 120 1.12 -11.79 -14.91
N PHE A 121 0.58 -10.91 -14.09
CA PHE A 121 1.27 -10.42 -12.90
C PHE A 121 1.34 -11.49 -11.79
N ALA A 122 0.28 -12.24 -11.57
CA ALA A 122 0.26 -13.33 -10.59
C ALA A 122 1.35 -14.37 -10.88
N ARG A 123 1.52 -14.75 -12.15
CA ARG A 123 2.57 -15.70 -12.59
C ARG A 123 3.97 -15.13 -12.37
N ALA A 124 4.19 -13.85 -12.72
CA ALA A 124 5.49 -13.22 -12.53
C ALA A 124 5.83 -13.10 -11.03
N LEU A 125 4.86 -12.65 -10.22
CA LEU A 125 5.05 -12.47 -8.78
C LEU A 125 5.27 -13.80 -8.05
N SER A 126 4.56 -14.87 -8.42
CA SER A 126 4.69 -16.19 -7.77
C SER A 126 6.10 -16.78 -7.84
N GLN A 127 6.92 -16.34 -8.80
CA GLN A 127 8.30 -16.82 -8.95
C GLN A 127 9.25 -16.24 -7.90
N VAL A 128 8.90 -15.10 -7.29
CA VAL A 128 9.76 -14.39 -6.32
C VAL A 128 9.13 -14.27 -4.94
N ALA A 129 7.82 -14.43 -4.84
CA ALA A 129 7.07 -14.20 -3.61
C ALA A 129 7.58 -15.05 -2.43
N ASP A 130 8.00 -16.29 -2.66
CA ASP A 130 8.55 -17.18 -1.61
C ASP A 130 9.88 -16.68 -1.00
N SER A 131 10.53 -15.73 -1.65
CA SER A 131 11.74 -15.10 -1.11
C SER A 131 11.44 -14.06 -0.04
N TYR A 132 10.17 -13.68 0.09
CA TYR A 132 9.70 -12.65 1.02
C TYR A 132 8.68 -13.22 2.00
N ASP A 133 8.67 -12.66 3.20
CA ASP A 133 7.70 -13.01 4.22
C ASP A 133 6.37 -12.27 4.00
N LEU A 134 6.43 -11.07 3.39
CA LEU A 134 5.30 -10.22 3.04
C LEU A 134 5.55 -9.50 1.70
N VAL A 135 4.50 -9.37 0.90
CA VAL A 135 4.52 -8.56 -0.32
C VAL A 135 3.42 -7.52 -0.22
N PHE A 136 3.77 -6.23 -0.35
CA PHE A 136 2.80 -5.15 -0.42
C PHE A 136 2.70 -4.62 -1.86
N ILE A 137 1.47 -4.33 -2.31
CA ILE A 137 1.21 -3.73 -3.61
C ILE A 137 0.46 -2.41 -3.39
N ASP A 138 1.06 -1.30 -3.82
CA ASP A 138 0.36 -0.02 -3.94
C ASP A 138 -0.34 0.08 -5.30
N THR A 139 -1.58 0.58 -5.33
CA THR A 139 -2.40 0.58 -6.54
C THR A 139 -2.90 1.96 -6.94
N PRO A 140 -3.05 2.23 -8.26
CA PRO A 140 -3.63 3.47 -8.74
C PRO A 140 -5.14 3.55 -8.44
N PRO A 141 -5.70 4.78 -8.32
CA PRO A 141 -7.13 4.96 -8.03
C PRO A 141 -8.03 4.71 -9.25
N THR A 142 -7.56 4.99 -10.46
CA THR A 142 -8.40 5.12 -11.67
C THR A 142 -7.91 4.33 -12.87
N ARG A 143 -7.18 3.26 -12.65
CA ARG A 143 -6.63 2.37 -13.70
C ARG A 143 -7.20 0.96 -13.55
N PRO A 144 -8.37 0.66 -14.15
CA PRO A 144 -9.08 -0.61 -13.91
C PRO A 144 -8.28 -1.86 -14.27
N LEU A 145 -7.48 -1.83 -15.35
CA LEU A 145 -6.71 -2.99 -15.77
C LEU A 145 -5.51 -3.23 -14.87
N LEU A 146 -4.81 -2.16 -14.43
CA LEU A 146 -3.72 -2.29 -13.46
C LEU A 146 -4.25 -2.80 -12.12
N LEU A 147 -5.37 -2.25 -11.64
CA LEU A 147 -6.02 -2.76 -10.43
C LEU A 147 -6.40 -4.24 -10.59
N ARG A 148 -6.95 -4.64 -11.74
CA ARG A 148 -7.34 -6.02 -12.03
C ARG A 148 -6.14 -6.96 -11.97
N LEU A 149 -4.99 -6.60 -12.55
CA LEU A 149 -3.74 -7.36 -12.45
C LEU A 149 -3.27 -7.51 -11.00
N ALA A 150 -3.25 -6.41 -10.24
CA ALA A 150 -2.87 -6.43 -8.84
C ALA A 150 -3.78 -7.35 -8.03
N LEU A 151 -5.11 -7.22 -8.18
CA LEU A 151 -6.09 -8.05 -7.45
C LEU A 151 -6.02 -9.52 -7.84
N ALA A 152 -5.67 -9.86 -9.08
CA ALA A 152 -5.48 -11.24 -9.51
C ALA A 152 -4.29 -11.93 -8.82
N ALA A 153 -3.31 -11.15 -8.33
CA ALA A 153 -2.14 -11.63 -7.60
C ALA A 153 -2.24 -11.48 -6.08
N THR A 154 -3.38 -11.00 -5.57
CA THR A 154 -3.53 -10.59 -4.16
C THR A 154 -4.21 -11.67 -3.34
N ARG A 155 -3.74 -11.88 -2.11
CA ARG A 155 -4.47 -12.65 -1.09
C ARG A 155 -5.35 -11.75 -0.21
N TRP A 156 -4.81 -10.63 0.25
CA TRP A 156 -5.43 -9.73 1.21
C TRP A 156 -5.56 -8.30 0.70
N ILE A 157 -6.71 -7.67 0.89
CA ILE A 157 -6.91 -6.26 0.53
C ILE A 157 -7.08 -5.43 1.79
N ILE A 158 -6.34 -4.32 1.89
CA ILE A 158 -6.57 -3.24 2.85
C ILE A 158 -7.16 -2.05 2.11
N VAL A 159 -8.23 -1.45 2.65
CA VAL A 159 -8.94 -0.35 1.99
C VAL A 159 -8.90 0.92 2.83
N PRO A 160 -7.91 1.80 2.61
CA PRO A 160 -7.89 3.11 3.24
C PRO A 160 -9.12 3.92 2.78
N THR A 161 -9.84 4.49 3.72
CA THR A 161 -11.13 5.14 3.47
C THR A 161 -11.25 6.40 4.32
N ARG A 162 -11.50 7.55 3.70
CA ARG A 162 -11.77 8.81 4.42
C ARG A 162 -13.24 8.93 4.80
N PRO A 163 -13.60 9.69 5.86
CA PRO A 163 -14.98 10.01 6.12
C PRO A 163 -15.66 10.68 4.92
N GLY A 164 -16.90 10.33 4.65
CA GLY A 164 -17.73 10.97 3.64
C GLY A 164 -18.28 10.05 2.55
N ARG A 165 -19.35 10.51 1.89
CA ARG A 165 -20.13 9.71 0.91
C ARG A 165 -19.32 9.23 -0.30
N THR A 166 -18.35 10.01 -0.76
CA THR A 166 -17.51 9.64 -1.91
C THR A 166 -16.60 8.45 -1.62
N SER A 167 -16.38 8.12 -0.37
CA SER A 167 -15.60 6.95 0.03
C SER A 167 -16.33 5.65 -0.23
N ILE A 168 -17.66 5.64 -0.11
CA ILE A 168 -18.51 4.50 -0.44
C ILE A 168 -18.46 4.19 -1.95
N GLU A 169 -18.34 5.21 -2.80
CA GLU A 169 -18.15 5.03 -4.25
C GLU A 169 -16.83 4.32 -4.55
N GLY A 170 -15.76 4.68 -3.85
CA GLY A 170 -14.46 4.00 -3.97
C GLY A 170 -14.53 2.54 -3.54
N LEU A 171 -15.24 2.21 -2.46
CA LEU A 171 -15.50 0.83 -2.04
C LEU A 171 -16.29 0.03 -3.07
N ARG A 172 -17.31 0.64 -3.70
CA ARG A 172 -18.09 0.00 -4.77
C ARG A 172 -17.24 -0.28 -6.01
N ALA A 173 -16.40 0.67 -6.41
CA ALA A 173 -15.47 0.48 -7.53
C ALA A 173 -14.50 -0.68 -7.26
N LEU A 174 -13.97 -0.78 -6.04
CA LEU A 174 -13.12 -1.89 -5.62
C LEU A 174 -13.89 -3.23 -5.64
N ALA A 175 -15.13 -3.26 -5.13
CA ALA A 175 -15.96 -4.46 -5.15
C ALA A 175 -16.21 -4.97 -6.58
N HIS A 176 -16.42 -4.08 -7.56
CA HIS A 176 -16.51 -4.46 -8.97
C HIS A 176 -15.19 -5.06 -9.47
N GLY A 177 -14.05 -4.50 -9.09
CA GLY A 177 -12.73 -5.07 -9.40
C GLY A 177 -12.55 -6.47 -8.82
N MET A 178 -12.94 -6.69 -7.57
CA MET A 178 -12.89 -8.01 -6.92
C MET A 178 -13.77 -9.05 -7.63
N VAL A 179 -14.98 -8.67 -8.02
CA VAL A 179 -15.87 -9.55 -8.81
C VAL A 179 -15.25 -9.91 -10.16
N ALA A 180 -14.61 -8.95 -10.82
CA ALA A 180 -13.98 -9.16 -12.13
C ALA A 180 -12.82 -10.17 -12.12
N VAL A 181 -12.16 -10.37 -10.97
CA VAL A 181 -11.04 -11.32 -10.83
C VAL A 181 -11.42 -12.62 -10.10
N ARG A 182 -12.69 -12.81 -9.73
CA ARG A 182 -13.10 -13.94 -8.91
C ARG A 182 -12.79 -15.29 -9.51
N ASP A 183 -12.88 -15.41 -10.83
CA ASP A 183 -12.58 -16.66 -11.54
C ASP A 183 -11.08 -16.94 -11.64
N SER A 184 -10.26 -15.88 -11.75
CA SER A 184 -8.80 -15.98 -11.79
C SER A 184 -8.16 -16.07 -10.41
N ASN A 185 -8.77 -15.44 -9.41
CA ASN A 185 -8.31 -15.46 -8.01
C ASN A 185 -9.47 -15.68 -7.02
N PRO A 186 -9.91 -16.93 -6.81
CA PRO A 186 -10.96 -17.24 -5.84
C PRO A 186 -10.52 -17.06 -4.37
N ARG A 187 -9.21 -16.91 -4.11
CA ARG A 187 -8.64 -16.73 -2.77
C ARG A 187 -8.61 -15.28 -2.31
N LEU A 188 -8.95 -14.32 -3.19
CA LEU A 188 -8.94 -12.91 -2.86
C LEU A 188 -9.93 -12.59 -1.75
N GLU A 189 -9.44 -12.01 -0.66
CA GLU A 189 -10.26 -11.59 0.48
C GLU A 189 -9.98 -10.14 0.88
N LEU A 190 -11.03 -9.49 1.36
CA LEU A 190 -10.93 -8.19 2.01
C LEU A 190 -10.50 -8.40 3.46
N LEU A 191 -9.28 -7.95 3.80
CA LEU A 191 -8.74 -8.05 5.16
C LEU A 191 -9.45 -7.09 6.10
N GLY A 192 -9.61 -5.83 5.68
CA GLY A 192 -10.29 -4.81 6.43
C GLY A 192 -10.29 -3.44 5.76
N ALA A 193 -11.18 -2.56 6.21
CA ALA A 193 -11.16 -1.15 5.86
C ALA A 193 -10.46 -0.34 6.94
N LEU A 194 -9.59 0.60 6.51
CA LEU A 194 -8.86 1.52 7.37
C LEU A 194 -9.52 2.88 7.32
N LEU A 195 -9.92 3.43 8.46
CA LEU A 195 -10.36 4.81 8.53
C LEU A 195 -9.12 5.74 8.56
N TYR A 196 -8.96 6.53 7.49
CA TYR A 196 -7.77 7.32 7.22
C TYR A 196 -8.07 8.82 7.24
N ASP A 197 -7.11 9.62 7.75
CA ASP A 197 -7.13 11.08 7.72
C ASP A 197 -8.31 11.69 8.51
N VAL A 198 -8.43 11.31 9.77
CA VAL A 198 -9.51 11.73 10.66
C VAL A 198 -8.99 12.62 11.77
N ASP A 199 -9.68 13.74 11.99
CA ASP A 199 -9.40 14.59 13.15
C ASP A 199 -9.70 13.81 14.45
N THR A 200 -8.74 13.79 15.36
CA THR A 200 -8.84 13.05 16.63
C THR A 200 -9.96 13.56 17.52
N SER A 201 -10.37 14.82 17.38
CA SER A 201 -11.48 15.44 18.12
C SER A 201 -12.87 15.14 17.52
N ALA A 202 -12.92 14.63 16.29
CA ALA A 202 -14.16 14.44 15.53
C ALA A 202 -14.88 13.12 15.84
N HIS A 203 -15.16 12.83 17.11
CA HIS A 203 -15.73 11.53 17.55
C HIS A 203 -17.03 11.14 16.84
N VAL A 204 -17.94 12.09 16.60
CA VAL A 204 -19.20 11.82 15.91
C VAL A 204 -18.96 11.48 14.43
N ILE A 205 -18.08 12.22 13.76
CA ILE A 205 -17.71 11.95 12.37
C ILE A 205 -17.05 10.58 12.24
N ARG A 206 -16.14 10.25 13.14
CA ARG A 206 -15.46 8.95 13.20
C ARG A 206 -16.49 7.82 13.34
N LYS A 207 -17.41 7.91 14.32
CA LYS A 207 -18.43 6.90 14.54
C LYS A 207 -19.32 6.73 13.29
N ASN A 208 -19.85 7.82 12.74
CA ASN A 208 -20.69 7.76 11.55
C ASN A 208 -19.94 7.15 10.35
N ALA A 209 -18.66 7.50 10.16
CA ALA A 209 -17.85 6.94 9.08
C ALA A 209 -17.65 5.41 9.25
N ILE A 210 -17.40 4.93 10.46
CA ILE A 210 -17.29 3.50 10.76
C ILE A 210 -18.62 2.80 10.47
N ASP A 211 -19.74 3.37 10.89
CA ASP A 211 -21.08 2.81 10.66
C ASP A 211 -21.40 2.75 9.15
N ASP A 212 -21.08 3.80 8.41
CA ASP A 212 -21.27 3.88 6.96
C ASP A 212 -20.42 2.86 6.21
N ILE A 213 -19.11 2.71 6.58
CA ILE A 213 -18.20 1.75 5.98
C ILE A 213 -18.67 0.32 6.30
N THR A 214 -19.00 0.04 7.57
CA THR A 214 -19.48 -1.28 8.00
C THR A 214 -20.74 -1.68 7.24
N SER A 215 -21.67 -0.74 7.06
CA SER A 215 -22.89 -0.95 6.28
C SER A 215 -22.57 -1.22 4.80
N ALA A 216 -21.63 -0.48 4.23
CA ALA A 216 -21.22 -0.65 2.83
C ALA A 216 -20.51 -1.98 2.59
N LEU A 217 -19.74 -2.47 3.56
CA LEU A 217 -19.05 -3.77 3.50
C LEU A 217 -20.00 -4.96 3.75
N GLY A 218 -21.20 -4.72 4.30
CA GLY A 218 -22.20 -5.77 4.52
C GLY A 218 -21.72 -6.94 5.38
N GLY A 219 -20.75 -6.73 6.28
CA GLY A 219 -20.18 -7.76 7.15
C GLY A 219 -19.13 -8.67 6.50
N VAL A 220 -18.72 -8.38 5.25
CA VAL A 220 -17.68 -9.17 4.53
C VAL A 220 -16.31 -9.03 5.18
N ALA A 221 -16.00 -7.85 5.73
CA ALA A 221 -14.74 -7.59 6.43
C ALA A 221 -14.93 -6.56 7.55
N PRO A 222 -14.03 -6.53 8.55
CA PRO A 222 -14.07 -5.54 9.62
C PRO A 222 -13.60 -4.16 9.13
N VAL A 223 -13.94 -3.13 9.88
CA VAL A 223 -13.19 -1.88 9.92
C VAL A 223 -12.12 -2.05 11.00
N PHE A 224 -10.86 -1.75 10.68
CA PHE A 224 -9.76 -1.81 11.66
C PHE A 224 -10.04 -0.88 12.84
N GLU A 225 -9.65 -1.28 14.04
CA GLU A 225 -9.80 -0.47 15.26
C GLU A 225 -8.89 0.75 15.22
N CYS A 226 -7.71 0.56 14.62
CA CYS A 226 -6.76 1.64 14.38
C CYS A 226 -7.31 2.64 13.36
N VAL A 227 -7.13 3.92 13.66
CA VAL A 227 -7.53 5.05 12.80
C VAL A 227 -6.33 5.94 12.58
N ILE A 228 -6.04 6.26 11.32
CA ILE A 228 -4.96 7.18 11.00
C ILE A 228 -5.45 8.63 11.14
N ARG A 229 -4.81 9.37 12.03
CA ARG A 229 -5.13 10.77 12.30
C ARG A 229 -4.82 11.70 11.15
N HIS A 230 -5.54 12.80 11.08
CA HIS A 230 -5.22 13.90 10.19
C HIS A 230 -3.94 14.61 10.63
N ALA A 231 -2.88 14.59 9.79
CA ALA A 231 -1.63 15.26 10.05
C ALA A 231 -0.90 15.59 8.74
N ILE A 232 -1.07 16.81 8.23
CA ILE A 232 -0.50 17.21 6.93
C ILE A 232 1.03 17.34 7.00
N ALA A 233 1.55 18.04 8.04
CA ALA A 233 2.97 18.39 8.09
C ALA A 233 3.91 17.17 8.06
N PRO A 234 3.68 16.08 8.84
CA PRO A 234 4.54 14.90 8.76
C PRO A 234 4.49 14.20 7.41
N VAL A 235 3.30 14.17 6.76
CA VAL A 235 3.15 13.55 5.44
C VAL A 235 3.92 14.33 4.39
N CYS A 236 3.81 15.66 4.36
CA CYS A 236 4.60 16.50 3.47
C CYS A 236 6.12 16.34 3.74
N GLU A 237 6.54 16.31 5.02
CA GLU A 237 7.95 16.11 5.37
C GLU A 237 8.45 14.73 4.94
N SER A 238 7.63 13.68 5.05
CA SER A 238 7.90 12.34 4.55
C SER A 238 8.20 12.35 3.04
N GLU A 239 7.32 12.94 2.25
CA GLU A 239 7.45 13.03 0.80
C GLU A 239 8.62 13.92 0.35
N GLU A 240 8.83 15.06 1.01
CA GLU A 240 9.93 15.99 0.70
C GLU A 240 11.32 15.43 1.00
N LYS A 241 11.43 14.63 2.06
CA LYS A 241 12.71 14.09 2.53
C LYS A 241 12.94 12.63 2.16
N GLY A 242 11.93 11.95 1.60
CA GLY A 242 12.00 10.53 1.28
C GLY A 242 12.16 9.67 2.54
N LEU A 243 11.40 9.98 3.59
CA LEU A 243 11.45 9.31 4.88
C LEU A 243 10.10 8.70 5.24
N LEU A 244 10.10 7.51 5.79
CA LEU A 244 8.89 6.91 6.38
C LEU A 244 8.47 7.69 7.64
N LEU A 245 7.21 7.60 8.01
CA LEU A 245 6.68 8.41 9.12
C LEU A 245 7.35 8.11 10.46
N TYR A 246 7.76 6.88 10.71
CA TYR A 246 8.52 6.55 11.91
C TYR A 246 9.93 7.19 11.89
N GLU A 247 10.57 7.29 10.71
CA GLU A 247 11.87 7.96 10.55
C GLU A 247 11.72 9.48 10.74
N VAL A 248 10.59 10.06 10.29
CA VAL A 248 10.26 11.46 10.59
C VAL A 248 10.06 11.67 12.09
N ALA A 249 9.41 10.73 12.78
CA ALA A 249 9.24 10.78 14.24
C ALA A 249 10.57 10.71 14.99
N GLU A 250 11.47 9.80 14.62
CA GLU A 250 12.82 9.70 15.20
C GLU A 250 13.63 11.01 15.04
N ARG A 251 13.47 11.69 13.90
CA ARG A 251 14.09 13.01 13.70
C ARG A 251 13.54 14.06 14.64
N VAL A 252 12.24 14.03 14.95
CA VAL A 252 11.65 14.96 15.94
C VAL A 252 12.21 14.71 17.34
N GLU A 253 12.34 13.45 17.72
CA GLU A 253 12.87 13.06 19.04
C GLU A 253 14.37 13.39 19.19
N SER A 254 15.14 13.27 18.11
CA SER A 254 16.57 13.58 18.08
C SER A 254 16.88 15.05 17.80
N ALA A 255 15.87 15.86 17.42
CA ALA A 255 16.08 17.26 17.08
C ALA A 255 16.58 18.10 18.26
N GLU A 256 17.57 18.93 17.96
CA GLU A 256 18.04 19.91 18.94
C GLU A 256 16.91 20.87 19.32
N PRO A 257 16.73 21.17 20.62
CA PRO A 257 15.74 22.15 21.05
C PRO A 257 15.96 23.50 20.35
N TYR A 258 14.89 24.08 19.80
CA TYR A 258 14.96 25.29 18.96
C TYR A 258 15.70 26.48 19.63
N TRP A 259 15.61 26.60 20.95
CA TRP A 259 16.27 27.67 21.69
C TRP A 259 17.81 27.53 21.73
N VAL A 260 18.36 26.33 21.59
CA VAL A 260 19.81 26.11 21.53
C VAL A 260 20.35 26.65 20.21
N ALA A 261 19.72 26.32 19.08
CA ALA A 261 20.09 26.86 17.79
C ALA A 261 19.98 28.39 17.75
N LEU A 262 18.91 28.98 18.32
CA LEU A 262 18.75 30.43 18.40
C LEU A 262 19.84 31.10 19.24
N LYS A 263 20.24 30.50 20.36
CA LYS A 263 21.31 31.01 21.23
C LYS A 263 22.65 31.06 20.50
N GLU A 264 22.87 30.14 19.57
CA GLU A 264 24.08 30.08 18.75
C GLU A 264 23.97 30.88 17.43
N GLY A 265 22.87 31.61 17.24
CA GLY A 265 22.64 32.41 16.02
C GLY A 265 22.35 31.54 14.78
N ARG A 266 22.07 30.26 14.94
CA ARG A 266 21.72 29.32 13.87
C ARG A 266 20.21 29.31 13.65
N ARG A 267 19.78 29.00 12.42
CA ARG A 267 18.38 28.76 12.12
C ARG A 267 17.97 27.38 12.64
N PRO A 268 16.94 27.28 13.50
CA PRO A 268 16.45 25.98 13.97
C PRO A 268 16.00 25.10 12.82
N GLU A 269 16.24 23.81 12.93
CA GLU A 269 15.63 22.82 12.02
C GLU A 269 14.11 22.80 12.23
N ARG A 270 13.35 22.78 11.16
CA ARG A 270 11.91 22.61 11.21
C ARG A 270 11.62 21.11 11.21
N VAL A 271 10.95 20.65 12.25
CA VAL A 271 10.49 19.25 12.40
C VAL A 271 8.99 19.23 12.67
N SER A 272 8.33 18.21 12.18
CA SER A 272 6.88 18.05 12.29
C SER A 272 6.50 17.46 13.65
N GLY A 273 6.24 18.29 14.66
CA GLY A 273 5.95 17.87 16.03
C GLY A 273 4.78 16.89 16.21
N SER A 274 3.92 16.72 15.19
CA SER A 274 2.85 15.71 15.18
C SER A 274 3.29 14.36 14.58
N ALA A 275 4.53 14.23 14.10
CA ALA A 275 5.03 13.00 13.48
C ALA A 275 5.05 11.80 14.45
N PRO A 276 5.50 11.92 15.73
CA PRO A 276 5.49 10.78 16.61
C PRO A 276 4.10 10.15 16.76
N ALA A 277 3.10 10.98 16.99
CA ALA A 277 1.74 10.49 17.16
C ALA A 277 1.16 9.85 15.89
N LEU A 278 1.48 10.36 14.69
CA LEU A 278 1.08 9.74 13.42
C LEU A 278 1.84 8.43 13.18
N ALA A 279 3.11 8.38 13.52
CA ALA A 279 3.91 7.16 13.44
C ALA A 279 3.35 6.05 14.34
N ASP A 280 2.93 6.39 15.57
CA ASP A 280 2.27 5.46 16.48
C ASP A 280 1.00 4.86 15.87
N ASP A 281 0.19 5.66 15.16
CA ASP A 281 -1.00 5.14 14.47
C ASP A 281 -0.60 4.07 13.45
N PHE A 282 0.48 4.27 12.69
CA PHE A 282 0.94 3.28 11.72
C PHE A 282 1.56 2.04 12.38
N VAL A 283 2.24 2.18 13.52
CA VAL A 283 2.74 1.04 14.31
C VAL A 283 1.56 0.17 14.78
N LEU A 284 0.52 0.80 15.35
CA LEU A 284 -0.69 0.09 15.78
C LEU A 284 -1.41 -0.58 14.62
N LEU A 285 -1.51 0.10 13.48
CA LEU A 285 -2.11 -0.47 12.27
C LEU A 285 -1.32 -1.68 11.76
N THR A 286 0.02 -1.59 11.74
CA THR A 286 0.86 -2.70 11.30
C THR A 286 0.67 -3.93 12.17
N ASP A 287 0.66 -3.77 13.48
CA ASP A 287 0.41 -4.84 14.44
C ASP A 287 -0.99 -5.45 14.24
N GLU A 288 -2.03 -4.63 14.08
CA GLU A 288 -3.40 -5.09 13.84
C GLU A 288 -3.53 -5.87 12.52
N VAL A 289 -2.90 -5.38 11.44
CA VAL A 289 -2.88 -6.05 10.13
C VAL A 289 -2.21 -7.42 10.23
N LEU A 290 -1.02 -7.50 10.83
CA LEU A 290 -0.28 -8.76 10.95
C LEU A 290 -1.01 -9.78 11.83
N ARG A 291 -1.60 -9.35 12.94
CA ARG A 291 -2.43 -10.22 13.79
C ARG A 291 -3.68 -10.71 13.06
N THR A 292 -4.30 -9.85 12.24
CA THR A 292 -5.50 -10.22 11.49
C THR A 292 -5.16 -11.27 10.43
N ILE A 293 -4.02 -11.14 9.74
CA ILE A 293 -3.54 -12.15 8.79
C ILE A 293 -3.27 -13.47 9.51
N ASP A 294 -2.51 -13.48 10.59
CA ASP A 294 -2.19 -14.68 11.37
C ASP A 294 -3.46 -15.40 11.86
N ALA A 295 -4.44 -14.65 12.36
CA ALA A 295 -5.71 -15.20 12.79
C ALA A 295 -6.51 -15.83 11.64
N ARG A 296 -6.49 -15.20 10.44
CA ARG A 296 -7.15 -15.74 9.25
C ARG A 296 -6.45 -16.97 8.71
N GLU A 297 -5.11 -16.99 8.66
CA GLU A 297 -4.32 -18.15 8.23
C GLU A 297 -4.61 -19.36 9.14
N LYS A 298 -4.58 -19.19 10.46
CA LYS A 298 -4.91 -20.24 11.43
C LYS A 298 -6.34 -20.78 11.28
N ALA A 299 -7.30 -19.91 11.01
CA ALA A 299 -8.69 -20.32 10.79
C ALA A 299 -8.85 -21.17 9.51
N LEU A 300 -8.07 -20.89 8.46
CA LEU A 300 -8.05 -21.68 7.23
C LEU A 300 -7.41 -23.06 7.44
N GLU A 301 -6.33 -23.15 8.20
CA GLU A 301 -5.66 -24.42 8.54
C GLU A 301 -6.58 -25.37 9.34
N VAL A 302 -7.42 -24.82 10.22
CA VAL A 302 -8.39 -25.62 11.01
C VAL A 302 -9.56 -26.10 10.15
N SER A 303 -9.84 -25.43 9.03
CA SER A 303 -10.97 -25.72 8.15
C SER A 303 -10.62 -26.65 6.99
N ALA A 304 -9.32 -26.90 6.73
CA ALA A 304 -8.79 -27.76 5.67
C ALA A 304 -8.55 -29.19 6.18
#